data_3668312187aa57241bcdd268324329ae
#
_entry.id   3668312187aa57241bcdd268324329ae
#
_cell.length_a   1.000
_cell.length_b   1.000
_cell.length_c   1.000
_cell.angle_alpha   90.00
_cell.angle_beta   90.00
_cell.angle_gamma   90.00
#
_symmetry.space_group_name_H-M   'P 1'
#
loop_
_entity.id
_entity.type
_entity.pdbx_description
1 polymer ?
#
loop_
_entity_poly.entity_id
_entity_poly.type
_entity_poly.pdbx_seq_one_letter_code
_entity_poly.pdbx_strand_id
1 'polypeptide(L)'
;MEVIDPISGERRIVEGDDGVLQALQNLADIVEVGDAGAVPEATQAALDMGIAPFDVLRDGLQAGLAVVGERFKKNEAFIPEVLLTARAMHSGMEVLRPILTKLGNEPLGTVVLGTVQGDLHDIGKNMVGMMLEGAGFKVHDIGVNVNVQTFVDKIR
;
A
#
# COMPACT_ATOMS: atom_id res chain seq x y z
N MET A 1 13.35 -15.39 0.43
CA MET A 1 12.73 -14.49 1.44
C MET A 1 11.28 -14.92 1.67
N GLU A 2 10.82 -14.99 2.91
CA GLU A 2 9.41 -15.24 3.24
C GLU A 2 8.68 -13.91 3.39
N VAL A 3 7.54 -13.74 2.70
CA VAL A 3 6.69 -12.55 2.77
C VAL A 3 5.25 -12.94 2.99
N ILE A 4 4.45 -12.01 3.52
CA ILE A 4 3.00 -12.15 3.63
C ILE A 4 2.39 -11.57 2.35
N ASP A 5 1.59 -12.37 1.66
CA ASP A 5 0.83 -11.89 0.50
C ASP A 5 -0.21 -10.86 0.97
N PRO A 6 -0.20 -9.64 0.42
CA PRO A 6 -1.04 -8.54 0.90
C PRO A 6 -2.54 -8.73 0.61
N ILE A 7 -2.89 -9.65 -0.28
CA ILE A 7 -4.28 -9.90 -0.69
C ILE A 7 -4.84 -11.11 0.05
N SER A 8 -4.13 -12.24 0.01
CA SER A 8 -4.59 -13.50 0.63
C SER A 8 -4.23 -13.60 2.12
N GLY A 9 -3.22 -12.89 2.59
CA GLY A 9 -2.63 -13.01 3.91
C GLY A 9 -1.82 -14.30 4.10
N GLU A 10 -1.60 -15.07 3.04
CA GLU A 10 -0.81 -16.30 3.06
C GLU A 10 0.68 -15.98 2.99
N ARG A 11 1.50 -16.90 3.54
CA ARG A 11 2.96 -16.82 3.42
C ARG A 11 3.42 -17.40 2.09
N ARG A 12 4.31 -16.69 1.40
CA ARG A 12 4.94 -17.16 0.18
C ARG A 12 6.45 -16.96 0.20
N ILE A 13 7.16 -17.76 -0.57
CA ILE A 13 8.61 -17.64 -0.74
C ILE A 13 8.89 -16.80 -1.99
N VAL A 14 9.70 -15.76 -1.83
CA VAL A 14 10.28 -14.99 -2.93
C VAL A 14 11.64 -15.56 -3.26
N GLU A 15 11.83 -15.95 -4.51
CA GLU A 15 13.10 -16.44 -5.04
C GLU A 15 13.82 -15.33 -5.78
N GLY A 16 15.16 -15.30 -5.68
CA GLY A 16 16.02 -14.31 -6.30
C GLY A 16 17.44 -14.48 -5.83
N ASP A 17 18.38 -13.73 -6.40
CA ASP A 17 19.73 -13.68 -5.84
C ASP A 17 19.74 -12.98 -4.48
N ASP A 18 20.78 -13.21 -3.69
CA ASP A 18 20.86 -12.70 -2.31
C ASP A 18 20.79 -11.16 -2.25
N GLY A 19 21.33 -10.46 -3.24
CA GLY A 19 21.31 -9.00 -3.30
C GLY A 19 19.89 -8.45 -3.55
N VAL A 20 19.15 -9.07 -4.46
CA VAL A 20 17.75 -8.72 -4.75
C VAL A 20 16.87 -8.96 -3.52
N LEU A 21 17.02 -10.15 -2.91
CA LEU A 21 16.24 -10.50 -1.71
C LEU A 21 16.53 -9.56 -0.55
N GLN A 22 17.79 -9.18 -0.35
CA GLN A 22 18.19 -8.24 0.70
C GLN A 22 17.63 -6.83 0.45
N ALA A 23 17.61 -6.37 -0.79
CA ALA A 23 17.06 -5.05 -1.14
C ALA A 23 15.54 -5.00 -0.89
N LEU A 24 14.80 -6.03 -1.29
CA LEU A 24 13.36 -6.14 -1.06
C LEU A 24 13.03 -6.25 0.43
N GLN A 25 13.79 -7.06 1.19
CA GLN A 25 13.59 -7.18 2.63
C GLN A 25 13.86 -5.85 3.34
N ASN A 26 14.97 -5.18 3.00
CA ASN A 26 15.27 -3.86 3.57
C ASN A 26 14.16 -2.84 3.30
N LEU A 27 13.62 -2.83 2.09
CA LEU A 27 12.49 -1.96 1.74
C LEU A 27 11.24 -2.31 2.57
N ALA A 28 10.91 -3.59 2.72
CA ALA A 28 9.80 -4.04 3.54
C ALA A 28 9.96 -3.64 5.01
N ASP A 29 11.16 -3.80 5.57
CA ASP A 29 11.47 -3.42 6.96
C ASP A 29 11.31 -1.91 7.19
N ILE A 30 11.78 -1.08 6.24
CA ILE A 30 11.63 0.39 6.30
C ILE A 30 10.14 0.80 6.23
N VAL A 31 9.36 0.13 5.41
CA VAL A 31 7.90 0.34 5.35
C VAL A 31 7.23 -0.10 6.64
N GLU A 32 7.58 -1.27 7.19
CA GLU A 32 7.01 -1.80 8.44
C GLU A 32 7.21 -0.83 9.60
N VAL A 33 8.41 -0.25 9.75
CA VAL A 33 8.66 0.74 10.83
C VAL A 33 8.02 2.10 10.56
N GLY A 34 7.49 2.34 9.35
CA GLY A 34 6.77 3.56 9.01
C GLY A 34 7.66 4.75 8.63
N ASP A 35 8.91 4.52 8.20
CA ASP A 35 9.83 5.57 7.80
C ASP A 35 9.55 6.06 6.36
N ALA A 36 8.56 6.94 6.23
CA ALA A 36 8.17 7.54 4.96
C ALA A 36 9.29 8.39 4.30
N GLY A 37 10.30 8.81 5.06
CA GLY A 37 11.43 9.58 4.53
C GLY A 37 12.45 8.69 3.81
N ALA A 38 12.71 7.50 4.32
CA ALA A 38 13.69 6.57 3.76
C ALA A 38 13.13 5.70 2.61
N VAL A 39 11.81 5.45 2.58
CA VAL A 39 11.18 4.56 1.58
C VAL A 39 11.43 5.00 0.13
N PRO A 40 11.33 6.29 -0.27
CA PRO A 40 11.54 6.67 -1.66
C PRO A 40 12.94 6.34 -2.17
N GLU A 41 13.99 6.58 -1.35
CA GLU A 41 15.37 6.27 -1.70
C GLU A 41 15.58 4.76 -1.82
N ALA A 42 15.08 3.98 -0.85
CA ALA A 42 15.17 2.51 -0.89
C ALA A 42 14.40 1.92 -2.09
N THR A 43 13.25 2.50 -2.45
CA THR A 43 12.47 2.12 -3.64
C THR A 43 13.27 2.38 -4.92
N GLN A 44 13.88 3.57 -5.04
CA GLN A 44 14.71 3.92 -6.19
C GLN A 44 15.93 3.02 -6.30
N ALA A 45 16.62 2.75 -5.16
CA ALA A 45 17.77 1.85 -5.13
C ALA A 45 17.41 0.44 -5.63
N ALA A 46 16.26 -0.10 -5.23
CA ALA A 46 15.79 -1.40 -5.72
C ALA A 46 15.55 -1.39 -7.24
N LEU A 47 14.98 -0.31 -7.78
CA LEU A 47 14.80 -0.14 -9.23
C LEU A 47 16.13 -0.03 -9.97
N ASP A 48 17.11 0.69 -9.41
CA ASP A 48 18.45 0.87 -10.00
C ASP A 48 19.25 -0.45 -10.03
N MET A 49 18.94 -1.38 -9.14
CA MET A 49 19.45 -2.77 -9.18
C MET A 49 18.80 -3.62 -10.28
N GLY A 50 17.81 -3.07 -11.01
CA GLY A 50 17.10 -3.77 -12.08
C GLY A 50 15.98 -4.68 -11.60
N ILE A 51 15.55 -4.55 -10.34
CA ILE A 51 14.38 -5.28 -9.83
C ILE A 51 13.12 -4.77 -10.54
N ALA A 52 12.28 -5.71 -11.00
CA ALA A 52 11.08 -5.32 -11.72
C ALA A 52 10.15 -4.46 -10.84
N PRO A 53 9.60 -3.35 -11.36
CA PRO A 53 8.78 -2.42 -10.57
C PRO A 53 7.60 -3.09 -9.84
N PHE A 54 7.04 -4.13 -10.43
CA PHE A 54 5.97 -4.90 -9.80
C PHE A 54 6.46 -5.74 -8.61
N ASP A 55 7.67 -6.29 -8.68
CA ASP A 55 8.26 -7.04 -7.56
C ASP A 55 8.65 -6.08 -6.42
N VAL A 56 9.18 -4.89 -6.74
CA VAL A 56 9.43 -3.83 -5.74
C VAL A 56 8.13 -3.43 -5.02
N LEU A 57 7.03 -3.27 -5.77
CA LEU A 57 5.73 -2.99 -5.19
C LEU A 57 5.27 -4.14 -4.28
N ARG A 58 5.19 -5.36 -4.84
CA ARG A 58 4.58 -6.51 -4.18
C ARG A 58 5.43 -7.02 -3.01
N ASP A 59 6.72 -7.23 -3.24
CA ASP A 59 7.62 -7.93 -2.32
C ASP A 59 8.42 -7.00 -1.41
N GLY A 60 8.44 -5.71 -1.74
CA GLY A 60 8.98 -4.65 -0.89
C GLY A 60 7.86 -3.88 -0.17
N LEU A 61 7.19 -2.98 -0.89
CA LEU A 61 6.25 -2.03 -0.27
C LEU A 61 5.03 -2.71 0.37
N GLN A 62 4.34 -3.56 -0.38
CA GLN A 62 3.14 -4.24 0.11
C GLN A 62 3.46 -5.28 1.19
N ALA A 63 4.61 -5.95 1.10
CA ALA A 63 5.04 -6.92 2.10
C ALA A 63 5.21 -6.27 3.49
N GLY A 64 5.83 -5.08 3.57
CA GLY A 64 5.97 -4.35 4.83
C GLY A 64 4.62 -3.93 5.43
N LEU A 65 3.70 -3.43 4.60
CA LEU A 65 2.34 -3.08 5.05
C LEU A 65 1.56 -4.32 5.53
N ALA A 66 1.72 -5.47 4.86
CA ALA A 66 1.03 -6.70 5.22
C ALA A 66 1.42 -7.22 6.61
N VAL A 67 2.70 -7.07 7.01
CA VAL A 67 3.16 -7.43 8.36
C VAL A 67 2.39 -6.66 9.43
N VAL A 68 2.30 -5.34 9.28
CA VAL A 68 1.58 -4.49 10.24
C VAL A 68 0.07 -4.76 10.19
N GLY A 69 -0.48 -5.04 9.01
CA GLY A 69 -1.88 -5.45 8.84
C GLY A 69 -2.23 -6.72 9.62
N GLU A 70 -1.37 -7.75 9.57
CA GLU A 70 -1.56 -8.97 10.35
C GLU A 70 -1.39 -8.75 11.86
N ARG A 71 -0.46 -7.89 12.28
CA ARG A 71 -0.31 -7.50 13.69
C ARG A 71 -1.54 -6.73 14.18
N PHE A 72 -2.07 -5.82 13.37
CA PHE A 72 -3.30 -5.08 13.68
C PHE A 72 -4.51 -6.01 13.85
N LYS A 73 -4.69 -6.96 12.94
CA LYS A 73 -5.74 -7.99 13.00
C LYS A 73 -5.67 -8.83 14.30
N LYS A 74 -4.46 -9.05 14.81
CA LYS A 74 -4.21 -9.77 16.08
C LYS A 74 -4.25 -8.88 17.32
N ASN A 75 -4.54 -7.59 17.20
CA ASN A 75 -4.45 -6.57 18.26
C ASN A 75 -3.02 -6.40 18.81
N GLU A 76 -2.00 -6.67 18.00
CA GLU A 76 -0.58 -6.49 18.33
C GLU A 76 -0.01 -5.18 17.77
N ALA A 77 -0.77 -4.46 16.96
CA ALA A 77 -0.50 -3.12 16.47
C ALA A 77 -1.74 -2.24 16.61
N PHE A 78 -1.54 -0.93 16.67
CA PHE A 78 -2.61 0.06 16.86
C PHE A 78 -2.73 0.99 15.67
N ILE A 79 -3.85 1.74 15.58
CA ILE A 79 -4.15 2.64 14.46
C ILE A 79 -2.99 3.59 14.10
N PRO A 80 -2.25 4.23 15.04
CA PRO A 80 -1.13 5.08 14.68
C PRO A 80 -0.02 4.36 13.92
N GLU A 81 0.31 3.11 14.27
CA GLU A 81 1.31 2.30 13.57
C GLU A 81 0.87 1.99 12.15
N VAL A 82 -0.39 1.57 11.96
CA VAL A 82 -0.97 1.30 10.63
C VAL A 82 -0.92 2.55 9.74
N LEU A 83 -1.24 3.73 10.29
CA LEU A 83 -1.18 4.99 9.54
C LEU A 83 0.24 5.38 9.14
N LEU A 84 1.23 5.17 10.02
CA LEU A 84 2.64 5.43 9.70
C LEU A 84 3.13 4.51 8.57
N THR A 85 2.87 3.21 8.68
CA THR A 85 3.23 2.22 7.67
C THR A 85 2.53 2.50 6.32
N ALA A 86 1.23 2.80 6.34
CA ALA A 86 0.49 3.14 5.13
C ALA A 86 1.05 4.41 4.45
N ARG A 87 1.42 5.42 5.23
CA ARG A 87 2.07 6.64 4.74
C ARG A 87 3.45 6.35 4.14
N ALA A 88 4.24 5.50 4.79
CA ALA A 88 5.55 5.08 4.29
C ALA A 88 5.41 4.33 2.96
N MET A 89 4.49 3.36 2.87
CA MET A 89 4.18 2.68 1.62
C MET A 89 3.73 3.64 0.52
N HIS A 90 2.87 4.61 0.84
CA HIS A 90 2.40 5.61 -0.13
C HIS A 90 3.56 6.43 -0.72
N SER A 91 4.56 6.82 0.08
CA SER A 91 5.73 7.55 -0.42
C SER A 91 6.56 6.74 -1.42
N GLY A 92 6.66 5.42 -1.27
CA GLY A 92 7.27 4.52 -2.25
C GLY A 92 6.43 4.38 -3.53
N MET A 93 5.10 4.34 -3.38
CA MET A 93 4.18 4.32 -4.52
C MET A 93 4.29 5.57 -5.39
N GLU A 94 4.63 6.73 -4.85
CA GLU A 94 4.86 7.94 -5.65
C GLU A 94 6.04 7.77 -6.62
N VAL A 95 7.07 7.01 -6.23
CA VAL A 95 8.21 6.65 -7.11
C VAL A 95 7.78 5.65 -8.18
N LEU A 96 7.02 4.60 -7.79
CA LEU A 96 6.63 3.51 -8.71
C LEU A 96 5.51 3.88 -9.67
N ARG A 97 4.56 4.72 -9.27
CA ARG A 97 3.33 5.02 -10.03
C ARG A 97 3.59 5.46 -11.48
N PRO A 98 4.51 6.39 -11.79
CA PRO A 98 4.77 6.78 -13.18
C PRO A 98 5.36 5.66 -14.03
N ILE A 99 6.10 4.74 -13.41
CA ILE A 99 6.72 3.59 -14.09
C ILE A 99 5.66 2.52 -14.36
N LEU A 100 4.87 2.15 -13.36
CA LEU A 100 3.81 1.15 -13.47
C LEU A 100 2.74 1.58 -14.49
N THR A 101 2.37 2.87 -14.50
CA THR A 101 1.42 3.42 -15.49
C THR A 101 1.94 3.28 -16.92
N LYS A 102 3.22 3.54 -17.15
CA LYS A 102 3.85 3.39 -18.49
C LYS A 102 3.91 1.92 -18.94
N LEU A 103 4.02 0.98 -17.99
CA LEU A 103 4.02 -0.46 -18.26
C LEU A 103 2.62 -1.03 -18.52
N GLY A 104 1.56 -0.21 -18.42
CA GLY A 104 0.18 -0.63 -18.66
C GLY A 104 -0.39 -1.50 -17.53
N ASN A 105 0.19 -1.44 -16.35
CA ASN A 105 -0.36 -2.14 -15.19
C ASN A 105 -1.64 -1.45 -14.73
N GLU A 106 -2.75 -2.15 -14.91
CA GLU A 106 -4.06 -1.73 -14.42
C GLU A 106 -4.18 -2.03 -12.91
N PRO A 107 -4.87 -1.17 -12.15
CA PRO A 107 -5.17 -1.47 -10.76
C PRO A 107 -6.06 -2.72 -10.65
N LEU A 108 -6.00 -3.42 -9.51
CA LEU A 108 -6.85 -4.59 -9.23
C LEU A 108 -8.34 -4.28 -9.37
N GLY A 109 -8.71 -3.03 -9.22
CA GLY A 109 -10.06 -2.52 -9.37
C GLY A 109 -10.13 -1.07 -8.91
N THR A 110 -11.31 -0.47 -9.05
CA THR A 110 -11.57 0.90 -8.60
C THR A 110 -12.56 0.88 -7.44
N VAL A 111 -12.24 1.60 -6.37
CA VAL A 111 -13.09 1.73 -5.17
C VAL A 111 -13.49 3.19 -4.99
N VAL A 112 -14.75 3.44 -4.68
CA VAL A 112 -15.25 4.75 -4.26
C VAL A 112 -15.47 4.72 -2.76
N LEU A 113 -14.80 5.61 -2.04
CA LEU A 113 -14.94 5.78 -0.59
C LEU A 113 -15.52 7.14 -0.27
N GLY A 114 -16.38 7.18 0.73
CA GLY A 114 -16.93 8.42 1.24
C GLY A 114 -17.63 8.19 2.57
N THR A 115 -17.69 9.23 3.40
CA THR A 115 -18.51 9.23 4.59
C THR A 115 -19.91 9.77 4.23
N VAL A 116 -20.93 9.01 4.58
CA VAL A 116 -22.31 9.29 4.20
C VAL A 116 -22.82 10.61 4.76
N GLN A 117 -23.87 11.13 4.14
CA GLN A 117 -24.51 12.38 4.56
C GLN A 117 -24.92 12.35 6.04
N GLY A 118 -24.58 13.43 6.74
CA GLY A 118 -24.83 13.58 8.17
C GLY A 118 -23.69 13.11 9.07
N ASP A 119 -22.63 12.52 8.50
CA ASP A 119 -21.45 12.06 9.23
C ASP A 119 -20.20 12.77 8.72
N LEU A 120 -19.31 13.19 9.65
CA LEU A 120 -18.05 13.87 9.39
C LEU A 120 -16.81 13.05 9.78
N HIS A 121 -17.01 11.83 10.27
CA HIS A 121 -15.88 10.96 10.65
C HIS A 121 -15.11 10.52 9.40
N ASP A 122 -13.78 10.70 9.42
CA ASP A 122 -12.92 10.41 8.28
C ASP A 122 -11.70 9.52 8.60
N ILE A 123 -11.27 9.42 9.86
CA ILE A 123 -10.08 8.66 10.25
C ILE A 123 -10.15 7.22 9.78
N GLY A 124 -11.24 6.52 10.10
CA GLY A 124 -11.43 5.12 9.70
C GLY A 124 -11.55 4.96 8.18
N LYS A 125 -12.25 5.89 7.51
CA LYS A 125 -12.37 5.92 6.04
C LYS A 125 -11.00 6.11 5.38
N ASN A 126 -10.21 7.07 5.85
CA ASN A 126 -8.89 7.36 5.31
C ASN A 126 -7.95 6.16 5.50
N MET A 127 -8.00 5.49 6.66
CA MET A 127 -7.21 4.27 6.91
C MET A 127 -7.59 3.15 5.93
N VAL A 128 -8.87 2.89 5.72
CA VAL A 128 -9.33 1.89 4.74
C VAL A 128 -8.88 2.26 3.33
N GLY A 129 -8.97 3.54 2.94
CA GLY A 129 -8.49 4.02 1.66
C GLY A 129 -7.01 3.74 1.44
N MET A 130 -6.16 4.09 2.40
CA MET A 130 -4.72 3.82 2.34
C MET A 130 -4.39 2.33 2.24
N MET A 131 -5.11 1.48 2.97
CA MET A 131 -4.92 0.02 2.91
C MET A 131 -5.35 -0.56 1.55
N LEU A 132 -6.44 -0.05 0.97
CA LEU A 132 -6.90 -0.46 -0.36
C LEU A 132 -5.91 -0.01 -1.45
N GLU A 133 -5.40 1.23 -1.38
CA GLU A 133 -4.33 1.69 -2.28
C GLU A 133 -3.08 0.82 -2.14
N GLY A 134 -2.73 0.48 -0.90
CA GLY A 134 -1.66 -0.44 -0.57
C GLY A 134 -1.83 -1.83 -1.17
N ALA A 135 -3.04 -2.32 -1.22
CA ALA A 135 -3.37 -3.59 -1.85
C ALA A 135 -3.44 -3.52 -3.39
N GLY A 136 -3.22 -2.34 -4.00
CA GLY A 136 -3.19 -2.19 -5.47
C GLY A 136 -4.51 -1.75 -6.10
N PHE A 137 -5.47 -1.28 -5.32
CA PHE A 137 -6.71 -0.69 -5.84
C PHE A 137 -6.53 0.80 -6.15
N LYS A 138 -7.27 1.29 -7.14
CA LYS A 138 -7.46 2.71 -7.37
C LYS A 138 -8.58 3.22 -6.46
N VAL A 139 -8.26 4.13 -5.55
CA VAL A 139 -9.25 4.68 -4.62
C VAL A 139 -9.68 6.08 -5.05
N HIS A 140 -10.99 6.30 -5.11
CA HIS A 140 -11.61 7.62 -5.25
C HIS A 140 -12.25 7.99 -3.92
N ASP A 141 -11.54 8.77 -3.11
CA ASP A 141 -12.11 9.35 -1.91
C ASP A 141 -12.95 10.58 -2.29
N ILE A 142 -14.25 10.50 -2.03
CA ILE A 142 -15.21 11.57 -2.32
C ILE A 142 -15.55 12.44 -1.09
N GLY A 143 -14.79 12.26 0.01
CA GLY A 143 -14.86 13.11 1.18
C GLY A 143 -15.85 12.64 2.26
N VAL A 144 -16.33 13.61 3.04
CA VAL A 144 -17.26 13.39 4.15
C VAL A 144 -18.59 14.09 3.87
N ASN A 145 -19.64 13.73 4.60
CA ASN A 145 -20.99 14.29 4.44
C ASN A 145 -21.53 14.20 3.01
N VAL A 146 -21.26 13.08 2.36
CA VAL A 146 -21.54 12.86 0.93
C VAL A 146 -22.97 12.32 0.76
N ASN A 147 -23.78 12.97 -0.07
CA ASN A 147 -25.11 12.47 -0.40
C ASN A 147 -25.04 11.25 -1.33
N VAL A 148 -26.12 10.47 -1.35
CA VAL A 148 -26.23 9.23 -2.12
C VAL A 148 -26.01 9.42 -3.62
N GLN A 149 -26.49 10.55 -4.17
CA GLN A 149 -26.38 10.81 -5.60
C GLN A 149 -24.91 10.97 -6.04
N THR A 150 -24.08 11.60 -5.22
CA THR A 150 -22.64 11.74 -5.49
C THR A 150 -21.93 10.39 -5.57
N PHE A 151 -22.29 9.42 -4.71
CA PHE A 151 -21.77 8.03 -4.82
C PHE A 151 -22.20 7.40 -6.15
N VAL A 152 -23.48 7.49 -6.50
CA VAL A 152 -24.00 6.93 -7.75
C VAL A 152 -23.33 7.53 -8.99
N ASP A 153 -23.16 8.86 -9.00
CA ASP A 153 -22.52 9.55 -10.14
C ASP A 153 -21.03 9.20 -10.28
N LYS A 154 -20.36 8.92 -9.15
CA LYS A 154 -18.93 8.54 -9.17
C LYS A 154 -18.69 7.10 -9.60
N ILE A 155 -19.66 6.21 -9.42
CA ILE A 155 -19.59 4.79 -9.78
C ILE A 155 -19.90 4.55 -11.27
N ARG A 156 -20.68 5.42 -11.90
CA ARG A 156 -21.05 5.40 -13.33
C ARG A 156 -19.91 5.88 -14.23
#